data_b049d32199d018042103c8e8248122fa
#
_entry.id   b049d32199d018042103c8e8248122fa
#
_cell.length_a   1.000
_cell.length_b   1.000
_cell.length_c   1.000
_cell.angle_alpha   90.00
_cell.angle_beta   90.00
_cell.angle_gamma   90.00
#
_symmetry.space_group_name_H-M   'P 1'
#
loop_
_entity.id
_entity.type
_entity.pdbx_description
1 polymer ?
#
loop_
_entity_poly.entity_id
_entity_poly.type
_entity_poly.pdbx_seq_one_letter_code
_entity_poly.pdbx_strand_id
1 'polypeptide(L)'
;ASERASEIIIKGKEAGFALDINGIALEEAQEVRNHIINELEKIADIERINIVLTSSENKQAQPKKENSKIILDNIKKVILIAAGKGGVGKSTIAALLAQKLASQRKKVGLLDADIYGPSIPSIFDLKGKPELVNKRMIPLCNYNVKVNSIGFITDPLSSISWRGPMTSKALYQLIS
;
A
#
# COMPACT_ATOMS: atom_id res chain seq x y z
N ALA A 1 10.87 -4.40 35.80
CA ALA A 1 11.18 -4.51 34.35
C ALA A 1 10.29 -5.52 33.64
N SER A 2 9.74 -6.54 34.29
CA SER A 2 8.96 -7.63 33.69
C SER A 2 7.52 -7.25 33.27
N GLU A 3 6.98 -6.14 33.74
CA GLU A 3 5.59 -5.73 33.48
C GLU A 3 5.41 -4.95 32.13
N ARG A 4 6.48 -4.51 31.50
CA ARG A 4 6.43 -3.73 30.26
C ARG A 4 6.76 -4.52 28.99
N ALA A 5 7.21 -5.77 29.13
CA ALA A 5 7.48 -6.63 28.00
C ALA A 5 6.32 -7.61 27.77
N SER A 6 5.94 -7.80 26.51
CA SER A 6 4.99 -8.86 26.15
C SER A 6 5.63 -10.24 26.30
N GLU A 7 4.84 -11.29 26.11
CA GLU A 7 5.34 -12.66 25.98
C GLU A 7 6.40 -12.74 24.86
N ILE A 8 7.51 -13.43 25.15
CA ILE A 8 8.59 -13.62 24.18
C ILE A 8 8.23 -14.77 23.26
N ILE A 9 8.20 -14.52 21.97
CA ILE A 9 7.95 -15.53 20.93
C ILE A 9 9.29 -15.95 20.34
N ILE A 10 9.64 -17.23 20.50
CA ILE A 10 10.85 -17.81 19.90
C ILE A 10 10.45 -18.75 18.76
N LYS A 11 11.01 -18.52 17.57
CA LYS A 11 10.85 -19.37 16.39
C LYS A 11 12.23 -19.73 15.83
N GLY A 12 12.68 -20.94 16.10
CA GLY A 12 14.03 -21.36 15.73
C GLY A 12 15.09 -20.48 16.42
N LYS A 13 15.89 -19.77 15.65
CA LYS A 13 16.93 -18.86 16.13
C LYS A 13 16.51 -17.39 16.16
N GLU A 14 15.24 -17.11 15.99
CA GLU A 14 14.67 -15.75 16.04
C GLU A 14 13.86 -15.58 17.32
N ALA A 15 14.10 -14.49 18.06
CA ALA A 15 13.32 -14.08 19.21
C ALA A 15 12.64 -12.73 18.95
N GLY A 16 11.37 -12.60 19.36
CA GLY A 16 10.65 -11.34 19.22
C GLY A 16 9.71 -11.10 20.38
N PHE A 17 9.59 -9.83 20.80
CA PHE A 17 8.61 -9.37 21.78
C PHE A 17 8.29 -7.88 21.60
N ALA A 18 7.21 -7.42 22.22
CA ALA A 18 6.86 -6.01 22.28
C ALA A 18 7.26 -5.41 23.62
N LEU A 19 7.79 -4.19 23.59
CA LEU A 19 8.14 -3.42 24.79
C LEU A 19 7.22 -2.19 24.87
N ASP A 20 6.47 -2.08 25.97
CA ASP A 20 5.62 -0.92 26.24
C ASP A 20 6.46 0.26 26.73
N ILE A 21 6.43 1.35 25.96
CA ILE A 21 7.19 2.57 26.23
C ILE A 21 6.31 3.71 26.75
N ASN A 22 5.12 3.43 27.31
CA ASN A 22 4.25 4.45 27.86
C ASN A 22 4.98 5.29 28.92
N GLY A 23 4.98 6.62 28.71
CA GLY A 23 5.62 7.55 29.61
C GLY A 23 7.15 7.60 29.53
N ILE A 24 7.76 7.04 28.47
CA ILE A 24 9.20 7.08 28.20
C ILE A 24 9.43 7.88 26.91
N ALA A 25 10.44 8.76 26.91
CA ALA A 25 10.83 9.47 25.69
C ALA A 25 11.36 8.49 24.64
N LEU A 26 11.10 8.78 23.35
CA LEU A 26 11.46 7.87 22.26
C LEU A 26 12.97 7.59 22.18
N GLU A 27 13.78 8.60 22.50
CA GLU A 27 15.25 8.48 22.54
C GLU A 27 15.71 7.51 23.63
N GLU A 28 15.17 7.65 24.83
CA GLU A 28 15.43 6.77 25.97
C GLU A 28 14.92 5.34 25.70
N ALA A 29 13.77 5.21 25.06
CA ALA A 29 13.23 3.91 24.66
C ALA A 29 14.11 3.19 23.61
N GLN A 30 14.74 3.93 22.71
CA GLN A 30 15.70 3.39 21.76
C GLN A 30 17.00 2.93 22.42
N GLU A 31 17.49 3.65 23.42
CA GLU A 31 18.65 3.25 24.20
C GLU A 31 18.38 1.96 24.97
N VAL A 32 17.24 1.86 25.65
CA VAL A 32 16.80 0.64 26.34
C VAL A 32 16.68 -0.53 25.37
N ARG A 33 16.07 -0.32 24.20
CA ARG A 33 15.98 -1.34 23.15
C ARG A 33 17.35 -1.85 22.71
N ASN A 34 18.27 -0.94 22.45
CA ASN A 34 19.63 -1.29 22.00
C ASN A 34 20.40 -2.02 23.10
N HIS A 35 20.24 -1.61 24.36
CA HIS A 35 20.84 -2.30 25.49
C HIS A 35 20.31 -3.74 25.61
N ILE A 36 19.01 -3.94 25.48
CA ILE A 36 18.40 -5.29 25.51
C ILE A 36 18.90 -6.16 24.35
N ILE A 37 19.02 -5.61 23.14
CA ILE A 37 19.56 -6.34 21.98
C ILE A 37 20.98 -6.81 22.28
N ASN A 38 21.85 -5.93 22.76
CA ASN A 38 23.24 -6.24 23.07
C ASN A 38 23.38 -7.31 24.18
N GLU A 39 22.47 -7.33 25.14
CA GLU A 39 22.50 -8.36 26.19
C GLU A 39 21.98 -9.71 25.66
N LEU A 40 20.96 -9.70 24.82
CA LEU A 40 20.38 -10.91 24.24
C LEU A 40 21.30 -11.54 23.16
N GLU A 41 22.08 -10.75 22.45
CA GLU A 41 23.09 -11.24 21.48
C GLU A 41 24.22 -12.03 22.15
N LYS A 42 24.43 -11.83 23.45
CA LYS A 42 25.41 -12.61 24.24
C LYS A 42 24.89 -14.00 24.59
N ILE A 43 23.60 -14.25 24.45
CA ILE A 43 23.00 -15.56 24.72
C ILE A 43 23.20 -16.41 23.45
N ALA A 44 24.00 -17.44 23.57
CA ALA A 44 24.29 -18.40 22.50
C ALA A 44 22.97 -19.02 22.00
N ASP A 45 22.75 -19.03 20.67
CA ASP A 45 21.64 -19.60 19.89
C ASP A 45 20.57 -18.63 19.33
N ILE A 46 20.61 -17.33 19.61
CA ILE A 46 19.70 -16.37 18.97
C ILE A 46 20.47 -15.58 17.89
N GLU A 47 20.08 -15.75 16.64
CA GLU A 47 20.71 -15.08 15.49
C GLU A 47 19.98 -13.78 15.09
N ARG A 48 18.70 -13.64 15.48
CA ARG A 48 17.91 -12.46 15.14
C ARG A 48 16.94 -12.08 16.25
N ILE A 49 17.03 -10.82 16.68
CA ILE A 49 16.18 -10.27 17.75
C ILE A 49 15.31 -9.16 17.16
N ASN A 50 14.00 -9.26 17.35
CA ASN A 50 13.03 -8.28 16.90
C ASN A 50 12.25 -7.71 18.10
N ILE A 51 12.58 -6.47 18.51
CA ILE A 51 11.90 -5.77 19.60
C ILE A 51 11.04 -4.65 18.99
N VAL A 52 9.72 -4.75 19.18
CA VAL A 52 8.75 -3.75 18.74
C VAL A 52 8.40 -2.84 19.92
N LEU A 53 8.70 -1.54 19.78
CA LEU A 53 8.28 -0.54 20.78
C LEU A 53 6.79 -0.23 20.59
N THR A 54 6.00 -0.38 21.65
CA THR A 54 4.56 -0.10 21.66
C THR A 54 4.24 0.95 22.73
N SER A 55 3.34 1.90 22.41
CA SER A 55 2.82 2.88 23.35
C SER A 55 1.32 2.96 23.23
N SER A 56 0.61 2.79 24.35
CA SER A 56 -0.85 2.94 24.41
C SER A 56 -1.27 4.42 24.35
N GLU A 57 -0.39 5.34 24.73
CA GLU A 57 -0.67 6.77 24.68
C GLU A 57 -0.53 7.37 23.27
N ASN A 58 0.11 6.65 22.36
CA ASN A 58 0.26 7.11 20.97
C ASN A 58 -0.96 6.85 20.08
N LYS A 59 -2.17 6.89 20.64
CA LYS A 59 -3.36 7.17 19.81
C LYS A 59 -3.37 8.60 19.27
N GLN A 60 -2.39 9.46 19.63
CA GLN A 60 -2.37 10.87 19.21
C GLN A 60 -1.12 11.34 18.48
N ALA A 61 -0.13 10.47 18.25
CA ALA A 61 1.01 10.80 17.40
C ALA A 61 1.27 9.72 16.34
N GLN A 62 0.24 9.17 15.71
CA GLN A 62 0.38 8.98 14.29
C GLN A 62 0.67 10.38 13.75
N PRO A 63 1.78 10.61 12.99
CA PRO A 63 1.83 11.82 12.20
C PRO A 63 0.46 11.82 11.53
N LYS A 64 -0.34 12.85 11.77
CA LYS A 64 -1.53 13.09 10.97
C LYS A 64 -0.99 12.88 9.57
N LYS A 65 -1.26 11.71 8.98
CA LYS A 65 -1.30 11.64 7.55
C LYS A 65 -2.24 12.77 7.27
N GLU A 66 -1.69 13.92 6.91
CA GLU A 66 -2.45 14.85 6.14
C GLU A 66 -3.10 13.91 5.14
N ASN A 67 -4.39 13.68 5.31
CA ASN A 67 -5.22 13.22 4.23
C ASN A 67 -5.07 14.37 3.25
N SER A 68 -3.97 14.37 2.53
CA SER A 68 -3.78 15.23 1.39
C SER A 68 -4.95 14.83 0.51
N LYS A 69 -6.01 15.63 0.63
CA LYS A 69 -7.17 15.48 -0.22
C LYS A 69 -6.60 15.50 -1.62
N ILE A 70 -6.72 14.39 -2.33
CA ILE A 70 -6.36 14.37 -3.75
C ILE A 70 -7.32 15.37 -4.38
N ILE A 71 -6.80 16.54 -4.70
CA ILE A 71 -7.57 17.58 -5.37
C ILE A 71 -7.52 17.20 -6.85
N LEU A 72 -8.63 16.66 -7.35
CA LEU A 72 -8.80 16.27 -8.74
C LEU A 72 -9.41 17.45 -9.53
N ASP A 73 -8.73 18.59 -9.52
CA ASP A 73 -9.25 19.86 -10.09
C ASP A 73 -9.69 19.73 -11.55
N ASN A 74 -9.07 18.81 -12.29
CA ASN A 74 -9.36 18.60 -13.72
C ASN A 74 -10.42 17.50 -13.97
N ILE A 75 -10.94 16.85 -12.92
CA ILE A 75 -11.93 15.78 -13.02
C ILE A 75 -13.30 16.28 -12.61
N LYS A 76 -14.21 16.43 -13.58
CA LYS A 76 -15.56 16.93 -13.30
C LYS A 76 -16.47 15.92 -12.63
N LYS A 77 -16.31 14.64 -12.95
CA LYS A 77 -17.14 13.55 -12.39
C LYS A 77 -16.30 12.30 -12.15
N VAL A 78 -16.51 11.68 -11.01
CA VAL A 78 -15.93 10.38 -10.64
C VAL A 78 -17.06 9.37 -10.54
N ILE A 79 -16.91 8.23 -11.22
CA ILE A 79 -17.85 7.10 -11.16
C ILE A 79 -17.10 5.95 -10.49
N LEU A 80 -17.60 5.46 -9.36
CA LEU A 80 -17.05 4.32 -8.65
C LEU A 80 -17.83 3.06 -9.05
N ILE A 81 -17.13 2.04 -9.55
CA ILE A 81 -17.71 0.73 -9.84
C ILE A 81 -17.10 -0.29 -8.87
N ALA A 82 -17.91 -0.83 -8.00
CA ALA A 82 -17.51 -1.77 -6.97
C ALA A 82 -18.43 -3.00 -6.96
N ALA A 83 -17.91 -4.12 -6.45
CA ALA A 83 -18.67 -5.33 -6.25
C ALA A 83 -18.18 -6.07 -5.00
N GLY A 84 -19.11 -6.66 -4.25
CA GLY A 84 -18.82 -7.44 -3.06
C GLY A 84 -18.37 -8.87 -3.33
N LYS A 85 -18.44 -9.34 -4.59
CA LYS A 85 -18.05 -10.70 -4.99
C LYS A 85 -17.10 -10.64 -6.20
N GLY A 86 -16.16 -11.58 -6.26
CA GLY A 86 -15.32 -11.78 -7.44
C GLY A 86 -16.10 -12.36 -8.63
N GLY A 87 -15.64 -12.13 -9.85
CA GLY A 87 -16.17 -12.75 -11.06
C GLY A 87 -17.52 -12.22 -11.58
N VAL A 88 -18.11 -11.19 -10.96
CA VAL A 88 -19.43 -10.63 -11.35
C VAL A 88 -19.38 -9.65 -12.51
N GLY A 89 -18.23 -9.45 -13.14
CA GLY A 89 -18.08 -8.57 -14.30
C GLY A 89 -17.77 -7.10 -13.96
N LYS A 90 -17.34 -6.77 -12.74
CA LYS A 90 -16.98 -5.40 -12.30
C LYS A 90 -16.08 -4.68 -13.32
N SER A 91 -14.96 -5.28 -13.67
CA SER A 91 -13.98 -4.69 -14.60
C SER A 91 -14.51 -4.60 -16.03
N THR A 92 -15.28 -5.59 -16.47
CA THR A 92 -15.94 -5.58 -17.79
C THR A 92 -16.93 -4.41 -17.89
N ILE A 93 -17.80 -4.23 -16.90
CA ILE A 93 -18.75 -3.11 -16.85
C ILE A 93 -18.00 -1.77 -16.83
N ALA A 94 -16.93 -1.65 -16.05
CA ALA A 94 -16.12 -0.44 -15.99
C ALA A 94 -15.50 -0.11 -17.35
N ALA A 95 -14.94 -1.10 -18.02
CA ALA A 95 -14.33 -0.97 -19.34
C ALA A 95 -15.35 -0.55 -20.40
N LEU A 96 -16.51 -1.23 -20.49
CA LEU A 96 -17.57 -0.93 -21.44
C LEU A 96 -18.14 0.49 -21.23
N LEU A 97 -18.34 0.88 -19.97
CA LEU A 97 -18.81 2.24 -19.66
C LEU A 97 -17.78 3.29 -20.09
N ALA A 98 -16.50 3.07 -19.79
CA ALA A 98 -15.43 3.98 -20.18
C ALA A 98 -15.33 4.13 -21.70
N GLN A 99 -15.37 3.03 -22.45
CA GLN A 99 -15.37 3.05 -23.91
C GLN A 99 -16.61 3.74 -24.48
N LYS A 100 -17.79 3.47 -23.90
CA LYS A 100 -19.03 4.14 -24.35
C LYS A 100 -18.99 5.64 -24.14
N LEU A 101 -18.48 6.10 -22.99
CA LEU A 101 -18.32 7.53 -22.73
C LEU A 101 -17.28 8.16 -23.68
N ALA A 102 -16.17 7.49 -23.94
CA ALA A 102 -15.14 7.94 -24.87
C ALA A 102 -15.68 8.02 -26.32
N SER A 103 -16.51 7.05 -26.74
CA SER A 103 -17.16 7.08 -28.05
C SER A 103 -18.11 8.29 -28.21
N GLN A 104 -18.63 8.83 -27.12
CA GLN A 104 -19.40 10.06 -27.05
C GLN A 104 -18.55 11.33 -26.99
N ARG A 105 -17.26 11.24 -27.31
CA ARG A 105 -16.29 12.35 -27.28
C ARG A 105 -16.05 12.92 -25.86
N LYS A 106 -16.32 12.15 -24.82
CA LYS A 106 -15.95 12.53 -23.45
C LYS A 106 -14.47 12.22 -23.21
N LYS A 107 -13.78 13.07 -22.45
CA LYS A 107 -12.43 12.79 -21.94
C LYS A 107 -12.57 11.82 -20.78
N VAL A 108 -12.10 10.60 -20.92
CA VAL A 108 -12.28 9.52 -19.93
C VAL A 108 -10.94 9.02 -19.46
N GLY A 109 -10.79 8.93 -18.12
CA GLY A 109 -9.74 8.17 -17.45
C GLY A 109 -10.36 6.97 -16.74
N LEU A 110 -9.70 5.83 -16.79
CA LEU A 110 -10.05 4.62 -16.07
C LEU A 110 -8.90 4.25 -15.13
N LEU A 111 -9.19 4.21 -13.83
CA LEU A 111 -8.26 3.72 -12.81
C LEU A 111 -8.66 2.31 -12.41
N ASP A 112 -7.76 1.36 -12.59
CA ASP A 112 -7.88 0.02 -12.05
C ASP A 112 -7.33 -0.01 -10.63
N ALA A 113 -8.23 -0.06 -9.67
CA ALA A 113 -7.91 -0.12 -8.24
C ALA A 113 -7.93 -1.55 -7.68
N ASP A 114 -8.07 -2.58 -8.52
CA ASP A 114 -8.01 -3.98 -8.12
C ASP A 114 -6.56 -4.46 -8.07
N ILE A 115 -5.96 -4.32 -6.88
CA ILE A 115 -4.53 -4.60 -6.68
C ILE A 115 -4.20 -6.08 -6.78
N TYR A 116 -5.13 -6.93 -6.39
CA TYR A 116 -4.88 -8.38 -6.32
C TYR A 116 -5.18 -9.12 -7.63
N GLY A 117 -5.94 -8.49 -8.52
CA GLY A 117 -6.32 -9.09 -9.80
C GLY A 117 -6.56 -8.05 -10.89
N PRO A 118 -5.56 -7.22 -11.21
CA PRO A 118 -5.72 -6.15 -12.20
C PRO A 118 -6.04 -6.75 -13.57
N SER A 119 -7.26 -6.53 -14.06
CA SER A 119 -7.74 -7.10 -15.32
C SER A 119 -7.93 -6.06 -16.44
N ILE A 120 -7.96 -4.79 -16.10
CA ILE A 120 -8.15 -3.70 -17.07
C ILE A 120 -7.06 -3.64 -18.14
N PRO A 121 -5.76 -3.86 -17.84
CA PRO A 121 -4.73 -3.91 -18.89
C PRO A 121 -5.03 -4.92 -19.99
N SER A 122 -5.46 -6.11 -19.62
CA SER A 122 -5.83 -7.17 -20.58
C SER A 122 -7.09 -6.84 -21.37
N ILE A 123 -8.11 -6.25 -20.73
CA ILE A 123 -9.37 -5.86 -21.39
C ILE A 123 -9.13 -4.76 -22.43
N PHE A 124 -8.19 -3.86 -22.16
CA PHE A 124 -7.83 -2.76 -23.06
C PHE A 124 -6.70 -3.12 -24.03
N ASP A 125 -6.21 -4.35 -24.06
CA ASP A 125 -5.03 -4.79 -24.83
C ASP A 125 -3.85 -3.81 -24.67
N LEU A 126 -3.59 -3.38 -23.45
CA LEU A 126 -2.49 -2.49 -23.10
C LEU A 126 -1.33 -3.29 -22.55
N LYS A 127 -0.16 -3.11 -23.17
CA LYS A 127 1.11 -3.77 -22.80
C LYS A 127 2.17 -2.72 -22.54
N GLY A 128 3.14 -3.09 -21.70
CA GLY A 128 4.27 -2.24 -21.35
C GLY A 128 4.08 -1.48 -20.04
N LYS A 129 5.05 -0.63 -19.74
CA LYS A 129 5.07 0.18 -18.50
C LYS A 129 4.79 1.64 -18.84
N PRO A 130 4.00 2.34 -18.02
CA PRO A 130 3.80 3.78 -18.16
C PRO A 130 5.11 4.54 -18.00
N GLU A 131 5.28 5.60 -18.76
CA GLU A 131 6.41 6.51 -18.59
C GLU A 131 6.24 7.38 -17.34
N LEU A 132 7.36 7.71 -16.71
CA LEU A 132 7.39 8.64 -15.57
C LEU A 132 7.94 9.98 -16.05
N VAL A 133 7.10 11.00 -16.06
CA VAL A 133 7.49 12.37 -16.39
C VAL A 133 7.24 13.25 -15.16
N ASN A 134 8.29 13.92 -14.67
CA ASN A 134 8.22 14.77 -13.48
C ASN A 134 7.58 14.07 -12.26
N LYS A 135 7.94 12.81 -12.02
CA LYS A 135 7.40 11.95 -10.96
C LYS A 135 5.92 11.59 -11.12
N ARG A 136 5.30 11.93 -12.22
CA ARG A 136 3.91 11.55 -12.55
C ARG A 136 3.91 10.44 -13.58
N MET A 137 3.02 9.51 -13.40
CA MET A 137 2.84 8.40 -14.31
C MET A 137 1.95 8.84 -15.48
N ILE A 138 2.46 8.70 -16.71
CA ILE A 138 1.69 8.99 -17.91
C ILE A 138 0.81 7.77 -18.23
N PRO A 139 -0.53 7.91 -18.17
CA PRO A 139 -1.43 6.77 -18.40
C PRO A 139 -1.29 6.24 -19.82
N LEU A 140 -1.37 4.92 -19.96
CA LEU A 140 -1.47 4.29 -21.27
C LEU A 140 -2.86 4.61 -21.88
N CYS A 141 -2.96 4.58 -23.20
CA CYS A 141 -4.20 4.96 -23.87
C CYS A 141 -4.59 3.94 -24.94
N ASN A 142 -5.83 3.45 -24.89
CA ASN A 142 -6.46 2.71 -25.97
C ASN A 142 -7.96 3.03 -26.02
N TYR A 143 -8.60 2.89 -27.16
CA TYR A 143 -10.03 3.23 -27.38
C TYR A 143 -10.40 4.66 -26.91
N ASN A 144 -9.47 5.62 -26.98
CA ASN A 144 -9.62 6.99 -26.47
C ASN A 144 -9.88 7.07 -24.95
N VAL A 145 -9.53 6.04 -24.18
CA VAL A 145 -9.56 6.00 -22.72
C VAL A 145 -8.14 6.00 -22.19
N LYS A 146 -7.84 6.92 -21.28
CA LYS A 146 -6.59 6.92 -20.53
C LYS A 146 -6.71 5.91 -19.38
N VAL A 147 -5.78 4.98 -19.28
CA VAL A 147 -5.82 3.89 -18.31
C VAL A 147 -4.60 3.92 -17.42
N ASN A 148 -4.84 3.89 -16.12
CA ASN A 148 -3.84 3.59 -15.12
C ASN A 148 -4.23 2.33 -14.34
N SER A 149 -3.27 1.44 -14.11
CA SER A 149 -3.46 0.19 -13.37
C SER A 149 -2.18 -0.18 -12.64
N ILE A 150 -2.34 -0.75 -11.46
CA ILE A 150 -1.22 -1.37 -10.74
C ILE A 150 -0.59 -2.51 -11.57
N GLY A 151 -1.38 -3.15 -12.41
CA GLY A 151 -0.93 -4.23 -13.30
C GLY A 151 0.14 -3.81 -14.31
N PHE A 152 0.35 -2.51 -14.55
CA PHE A 152 1.45 -2.03 -15.38
C PHE A 152 2.78 -1.95 -14.62
N ILE A 153 2.74 -1.92 -13.28
CA ILE A 153 3.90 -1.71 -12.41
C ILE A 153 4.35 -3.02 -11.79
N THR A 154 3.39 -3.90 -11.49
CA THR A 154 3.67 -5.20 -10.88
C THR A 154 4.16 -6.19 -11.92
N ASP A 155 5.26 -6.86 -11.60
CA ASP A 155 5.68 -8.02 -12.37
C ASP A 155 4.75 -9.19 -11.99
N PRO A 156 4.07 -9.84 -12.96
CA PRO A 156 3.19 -10.99 -12.69
C PRO A 156 3.88 -12.15 -11.97
N LEU A 157 5.21 -12.24 -12.07
CA LEU A 157 6.03 -13.27 -11.45
C LEU A 157 6.54 -12.89 -10.06
N SER A 158 6.41 -11.62 -9.66
CA SER A 158 6.80 -11.19 -8.33
C SER A 158 5.64 -11.36 -7.37
N SER A 159 5.75 -12.29 -6.43
CA SER A 159 4.84 -12.44 -5.29
C SER A 159 5.04 -11.28 -4.29
N ILE A 160 4.73 -10.06 -4.70
CA ILE A 160 4.79 -8.91 -3.80
C ILE A 160 3.61 -9.01 -2.84
N SER A 161 3.91 -9.27 -1.58
CA SER A 161 2.91 -9.21 -0.52
C SER A 161 2.53 -7.75 -0.25
N TRP A 162 1.49 -7.27 -0.94
CA TRP A 162 0.94 -5.95 -0.73
C TRP A 162 0.27 -5.87 0.65
N ARG A 163 0.88 -5.16 1.59
CA ARG A 163 0.26 -4.85 2.89
C ARG A 163 -0.49 -3.51 2.78
N GLY A 164 -1.58 -3.35 3.53
CA GLY A 164 -2.48 -2.19 3.46
C GLY A 164 -1.84 -0.81 3.26
N PRO A 165 -0.79 -0.41 4.01
CA PRO A 165 -0.14 0.88 3.82
C PRO A 165 0.54 1.06 2.45
N MET A 166 1.10 -0.01 1.88
CA MET A 166 1.72 0.02 0.55
C MET A 166 0.67 0.15 -0.55
N THR A 167 -0.46 -0.53 -0.40
CA THR A 167 -1.60 -0.49 -1.30
C THR A 167 -2.15 0.93 -1.44
N SER A 168 -2.38 1.61 -0.32
CA SER A 168 -2.85 3.01 -0.32
C SER A 168 -1.86 3.94 -1.02
N LYS A 169 -0.56 3.79 -0.75
CA LYS A 169 0.49 4.60 -1.39
C LYS A 169 0.55 4.38 -2.90
N ALA A 170 0.42 3.14 -3.35
CA ALA A 170 0.39 2.82 -4.78
C ALA A 170 -0.82 3.44 -5.47
N LEU A 171 -2.03 3.35 -4.89
CA LEU A 171 -3.22 4.01 -5.43
C LEU A 171 -3.05 5.53 -5.51
N TYR A 172 -2.43 6.16 -4.52
CA TYR A 172 -2.12 7.59 -4.56
C TYR A 172 -1.21 7.94 -5.75
N GLN A 173 -0.20 7.14 -6.02
CA GLN A 173 0.71 7.36 -7.17
C GLN A 173 0.03 7.16 -8.52
N LEU A 174 -0.99 6.30 -8.61
CA LEU A 174 -1.76 6.09 -9.85
C LEU A 174 -2.70 7.24 -10.17
N ILE A 175 -3.10 8.03 -9.16
CA ILE A 175 -4.07 9.13 -9.30
C ILE A 175 -3.36 10.49 -9.44
N SER A 176 -2.17 10.64 -8.87
CA SER A 176 -1.39 11.89 -8.87
C SER A 176 -0.57 12.06 -10.13
#